data_3c171fef3dce8d487a5ccb682f9ec8b8
#
_entry.id   3c171fef3dce8d487a5ccb682f9ec8b8
#
_cell.length_a   1.000
_cell.length_b   1.000
_cell.length_c   1.000
_cell.angle_alpha   90.00
_cell.angle_beta   90.00
_cell.angle_gamma   90.00
#
_symmetry.space_group_name_H-M   'P 1'
#
loop_
_entity.id
_entity.type
_entity.pdbx_description
1 polymer ?
#
loop_
_entity_poly.entity_id
_entity_poly.type
_entity_poly.pdbx_seq_one_letter_code
_entity_poly.pdbx_strand_id
1 'polypeptide(L)'
;IGAVVGFVGYVREAGAAQKELGSYAGQRQQSMPVSGSEETLTLTLPSAQGFTAIGRMAAPGKRLSIRIEDAGQASLAVGLNTQRIGSTRLWNTRQYDRPRFLKSPDIKLQANQSVALVSPYGGLLQLVYSGATPGQTVTVKVTGAASQPFLDIQPGEDSSQAIADFIQALDADKADWLEIRSGSVEVHAKVEKVRGSIDKDYGGDVQRFIRELNEVFIDDAYTLAGFAIPNQAKTPAIQQECAARGWDCDSETLHKLPGTQHINVDQYAQCGGGCSGNPYDQTWGLNPRGWGESHELGHNLQVNRLKVYGGRSGEISNQIFPLHKDWRVLREFGQNLDDTRVNYRNAYNLIVAGRAEADPLAGVYKRLWEDPGTYALNGERMAFYTQWVHYWADLKNDPLQGWDIWTLLYLHQRQVDKSDWDANKAALGYGTYAQRPGNSGDASSTDGNDNLLLGLSWLTQRDQRPTFALWGIRTSAAAQAQVAAYGFAEQPAFFYANNRTNEYSTVKLLDMSQGSPAWPFP
;
A
#
# COMPACT_ATOMS: atom_id res chain seq x y z
N ILE A 1 -22.45 -12.56 -21.21
CA ILE A 1 -21.86 -13.15 -22.43
C ILE A 1 -20.33 -13.06 -22.37
N GLY A 2 -19.75 -11.91 -22.11
CA GLY A 2 -18.28 -11.75 -22.06
C GLY A 2 -17.58 -12.63 -21.01
N ALA A 3 -18.19 -12.82 -19.85
CA ALA A 3 -17.63 -13.70 -18.81
C ALA A 3 -17.62 -15.17 -19.26
N VAL A 4 -18.67 -15.61 -19.94
CA VAL A 4 -18.77 -16.98 -20.47
C VAL A 4 -17.74 -17.19 -21.58
N VAL A 5 -17.63 -16.27 -22.52
CA VAL A 5 -16.64 -16.35 -23.61
C VAL A 5 -15.22 -16.32 -23.06
N GLY A 6 -14.93 -15.47 -22.10
CA GLY A 6 -13.61 -15.42 -21.45
C GLY A 6 -13.25 -16.72 -20.75
N PHE A 7 -14.19 -17.34 -20.06
CA PHE A 7 -13.96 -18.58 -19.32
C PHE A 7 -13.76 -19.79 -20.26
N VAL A 8 -14.65 -19.97 -21.23
CA VAL A 8 -14.55 -21.10 -22.16
C VAL A 8 -13.45 -20.96 -23.20
N GLY A 9 -12.85 -19.77 -23.31
CA GLY A 9 -11.74 -19.50 -24.23
C GLY A 9 -10.41 -20.11 -23.83
N TYR A 10 -10.23 -20.55 -22.57
CA TYR A 10 -8.99 -21.16 -22.09
C TYR A 10 -9.07 -22.67 -22.19
N VAL A 11 -8.11 -23.27 -22.90
CA VAL A 11 -8.03 -24.72 -23.10
C VAL A 11 -6.73 -25.25 -22.51
N ARG A 12 -6.84 -26.23 -21.63
CA ARG A 12 -5.69 -26.86 -20.95
C ARG A 12 -4.84 -27.68 -21.90
N GLU A 13 -5.49 -28.46 -22.76
CA GLU A 13 -4.84 -29.35 -23.73
C GLU A 13 -5.44 -29.07 -25.11
N ALA A 14 -4.58 -28.78 -26.06
CA ALA A 14 -5.04 -28.47 -27.41
C ALA A 14 -4.36 -29.38 -28.42
N GLY A 15 -5.12 -30.20 -29.11
CA GLY A 15 -4.68 -30.91 -30.30
C GLY A 15 -4.38 -29.98 -31.45
N ALA A 16 -5.15 -28.91 -31.58
CA ALA A 16 -4.97 -27.88 -32.59
C ALA A 16 -5.07 -26.48 -31.95
N ALA A 17 -4.48 -25.46 -32.58
CA ALA A 17 -4.62 -24.08 -32.19
C ALA A 17 -6.10 -23.66 -32.25
N GLN A 18 -6.54 -22.89 -31.24
CA GLN A 18 -7.85 -22.28 -31.28
C GLN A 18 -7.85 -21.05 -32.19
N LYS A 19 -9.07 -20.71 -32.65
CA LYS A 19 -9.25 -19.46 -33.36
C LYS A 19 -8.91 -18.29 -32.43
N GLU A 20 -8.14 -17.36 -32.94
CA GLU A 20 -7.93 -16.10 -32.29
C GLU A 20 -9.24 -15.30 -32.21
N LEU A 21 -9.57 -14.76 -31.04
CA LEU A 21 -10.75 -13.92 -30.80
C LEU A 21 -10.39 -12.44 -30.59
N GLY A 22 -9.16 -12.05 -30.85
CA GLY A 22 -8.62 -10.72 -30.67
C GLY A 22 -7.83 -10.58 -29.37
N SER A 23 -7.02 -9.57 -29.29
CA SER A 23 -6.23 -9.25 -28.10
C SER A 23 -6.92 -8.16 -27.29
N TYR A 24 -7.64 -8.54 -26.26
CA TYR A 24 -8.25 -7.61 -25.31
C TYR A 24 -7.23 -6.94 -24.38
N ALA A 25 -6.01 -7.46 -24.33
CA ALA A 25 -4.92 -6.88 -23.55
C ALA A 25 -4.11 -5.86 -24.35
N GLY A 26 -4.24 -5.81 -25.68
CA GLY A 26 -3.57 -4.89 -26.57
C GLY A 26 -3.42 -5.46 -27.99
N GLN A 27 -3.17 -4.59 -28.97
CA GLN A 27 -3.14 -5.00 -30.38
C GLN A 27 -1.81 -5.65 -30.80
N ARG A 28 -0.69 -5.24 -30.19
CA ARG A 28 0.65 -5.76 -30.54
C ARG A 28 0.83 -7.24 -30.20
N GLN A 29 0.09 -7.75 -29.22
CA GLN A 29 0.12 -9.18 -28.87
C GLN A 29 -0.19 -10.12 -30.03
N GLN A 30 -1.06 -9.71 -30.96
CA GLN A 30 -1.47 -10.53 -32.11
C GLN A 30 -0.31 -10.84 -33.06
N SER A 31 0.63 -9.89 -33.19
CA SER A 31 1.78 -9.99 -34.10
C SER A 31 3.09 -10.37 -33.41
N MET A 32 3.08 -10.61 -32.11
CA MET A 32 4.30 -10.98 -31.39
C MET A 32 4.84 -12.33 -31.85
N PRO A 33 6.15 -12.42 -32.16
CA PRO A 33 6.77 -13.69 -32.47
C PRO A 33 6.79 -14.59 -31.23
N VAL A 34 6.49 -15.86 -31.43
CA VAL A 34 6.59 -16.88 -30.38
C VAL A 34 7.86 -17.69 -30.55
N SER A 35 8.48 -18.12 -29.46
CA SER A 35 9.66 -18.96 -29.48
C SER A 35 9.32 -20.34 -30.07
N GLY A 36 10.05 -20.75 -31.10
CA GLY A 36 9.97 -22.10 -31.65
C GLY A 36 10.77 -23.14 -30.87
N SER A 37 11.66 -22.72 -29.98
CA SER A 37 12.51 -23.59 -29.15
C SER A 37 12.08 -23.48 -27.67
N GLU A 38 12.46 -24.52 -26.90
CA GLU A 38 12.28 -24.51 -25.45
C GLU A 38 13.22 -23.48 -24.80
N GLU A 39 12.66 -22.59 -24.02
CA GLU A 39 13.38 -21.62 -23.20
C GLU A 39 13.40 -22.11 -21.75
N THR A 40 14.53 -21.95 -21.08
CA THR A 40 14.72 -22.28 -19.66
C THR A 40 14.78 -20.99 -18.85
N LEU A 41 13.87 -20.86 -17.88
CA LEU A 41 13.76 -19.69 -17.03
C LEU A 41 13.91 -20.12 -15.56
N THR A 42 14.76 -19.43 -14.82
CA THR A 42 14.92 -19.64 -13.38
C THR A 42 14.19 -18.51 -12.65
N LEU A 43 13.27 -18.87 -11.76
CA LEU A 43 12.47 -17.93 -10.99
C LEU A 43 12.72 -18.14 -9.50
N THR A 44 12.93 -17.04 -8.78
CA THR A 44 13.00 -17.04 -7.31
C THR A 44 11.61 -16.77 -6.76
N LEU A 45 11.12 -17.60 -5.84
CA LEU A 45 9.83 -17.43 -5.19
C LEU A 45 10.00 -16.51 -3.96
N PRO A 46 9.39 -15.32 -3.94
CA PRO A 46 9.67 -14.33 -2.90
C PRO A 46 9.00 -14.65 -1.54
N SER A 47 8.04 -15.56 -1.53
CA SER A 47 7.22 -15.86 -0.34
C SER A 47 6.82 -17.34 -0.30
N ALA A 48 6.17 -17.76 0.79
CA ALA A 48 5.70 -19.14 0.92
C ALA A 48 4.51 -19.48 0.00
N GLN A 49 3.75 -18.45 -0.41
CA GLN A 49 2.60 -18.61 -1.31
C GLN A 49 2.29 -17.31 -2.03
N GLY A 50 1.70 -17.40 -3.20
CA GLY A 50 1.33 -16.26 -4.02
C GLY A 50 1.35 -16.58 -5.50
N PHE A 51 1.61 -15.57 -6.29
CA PHE A 51 1.91 -15.72 -7.71
C PHE A 51 3.08 -14.79 -8.09
N THR A 52 3.75 -15.09 -9.19
CA THR A 52 4.87 -14.28 -9.68
C THR A 52 4.94 -14.32 -11.20
N ALA A 53 5.46 -13.27 -11.80
CA ALA A 53 5.66 -13.16 -13.24
C ALA A 53 6.65 -14.22 -13.76
N ILE A 54 6.34 -14.84 -14.89
CA ILE A 54 7.26 -15.70 -15.62
C ILE A 54 8.10 -14.90 -16.63
N GLY A 55 7.65 -13.69 -16.98
CA GLY A 55 8.30 -12.84 -17.97
C GLY A 55 8.04 -13.28 -19.41
N ARG A 56 6.97 -14.00 -19.64
CA ARG A 56 6.53 -14.48 -20.95
C ARG A 56 5.03 -14.29 -21.09
N MET A 57 4.57 -14.26 -22.34
CA MET A 57 3.16 -14.09 -22.69
C MET A 57 2.67 -15.23 -23.58
N ALA A 58 1.40 -15.58 -23.39
CA ALA A 58 0.65 -16.34 -24.37
C ALA A 58 0.18 -15.40 -25.49
N ALA A 59 0.56 -15.67 -26.74
CA ALA A 59 0.01 -14.96 -27.88
C ALA A 59 -1.40 -15.48 -28.22
N PRO A 60 -2.36 -14.62 -28.65
CA PRO A 60 -3.71 -15.02 -28.94
C PRO A 60 -3.79 -16.18 -29.96
N GLY A 61 -4.52 -17.22 -29.61
CA GLY A 61 -4.74 -18.39 -30.46
C GLY A 61 -3.50 -19.29 -30.69
N LYS A 62 -2.34 -18.96 -30.15
CA LYS A 62 -1.13 -19.76 -30.30
C LYS A 62 -1.00 -20.79 -29.17
N ARG A 63 -0.58 -21.99 -29.55
CA ARG A 63 -0.31 -23.04 -28.57
C ARG A 63 1.04 -22.80 -27.91
N LEU A 64 1.08 -22.88 -26.59
CA LEU A 64 2.31 -22.93 -25.82
C LEU A 64 2.37 -24.18 -24.95
N SER A 65 3.57 -24.55 -24.54
CA SER A 65 3.82 -25.65 -23.63
C SER A 65 4.68 -25.17 -22.48
N ILE A 66 4.34 -25.60 -21.27
CA ILE A 66 5.06 -25.26 -20.05
C ILE A 66 5.29 -26.52 -19.21
N ARG A 67 6.48 -26.65 -18.63
CA ARG A 67 6.81 -27.69 -17.65
C ARG A 67 7.73 -27.15 -16.57
N ILE A 68 7.69 -27.80 -15.42
CA ILE A 68 8.59 -27.54 -14.29
C ILE A 68 9.56 -28.72 -14.21
N GLU A 69 10.86 -28.44 -14.06
CA GLU A 69 11.85 -29.52 -13.84
C GLU A 69 11.84 -29.99 -12.40
N ASP A 70 11.90 -29.04 -11.47
CA ASP A 70 11.84 -29.33 -10.04
C ASP A 70 10.97 -28.28 -9.34
N ALA A 71 10.04 -28.73 -8.54
CA ALA A 71 9.16 -27.90 -7.72
C ALA A 71 9.58 -27.87 -6.24
N GLY A 72 10.58 -28.68 -5.86
CA GLY A 72 10.86 -28.93 -4.46
C GLY A 72 9.60 -29.40 -3.72
N GLN A 73 9.29 -28.78 -2.60
CA GLN A 73 8.06 -29.05 -1.84
C GLN A 73 6.87 -28.16 -2.26
N ALA A 74 7.09 -27.19 -3.15
CA ALA A 74 6.05 -26.25 -3.56
C ALA A 74 5.02 -26.91 -4.48
N SER A 75 3.75 -26.58 -4.26
CA SER A 75 2.68 -26.85 -5.21
C SER A 75 2.63 -25.70 -6.22
N LEU A 76 2.73 -26.03 -7.51
CA LEU A 76 2.84 -25.06 -8.58
C LEU A 76 1.67 -25.18 -9.57
N ALA A 77 1.25 -24.05 -10.09
CA ALA A 77 0.29 -23.93 -11.19
C ALA A 77 0.69 -22.78 -12.11
N VAL A 78 0.22 -22.82 -13.36
CA VAL A 78 0.30 -21.69 -14.28
C VAL A 78 -1.08 -21.06 -14.43
N GLY A 79 -1.12 -19.73 -14.39
CA GLY A 79 -2.28 -18.93 -14.73
C GLY A 79 -1.93 -17.87 -15.78
N LEU A 80 -2.94 -17.38 -16.49
CA LEU A 80 -2.81 -16.24 -17.37
C LEU A 80 -3.51 -15.04 -16.73
N ASN A 81 -2.85 -13.91 -16.71
CA ASN A 81 -3.38 -12.66 -16.14
C ASN A 81 -3.92 -12.83 -14.70
N THR A 82 -3.26 -13.67 -13.89
CA THR A 82 -3.71 -14.02 -12.53
C THR A 82 -3.97 -12.80 -11.66
N GLN A 83 -3.15 -11.76 -11.81
CA GLN A 83 -3.31 -10.49 -11.13
C GLN A 83 -4.46 -9.63 -11.67
N ARG A 84 -5.01 -9.96 -12.83
CA ARG A 84 -5.99 -9.11 -13.47
C ARG A 84 -7.41 -9.45 -13.07
N ILE A 85 -7.97 -8.56 -12.31
CA ILE A 85 -9.40 -8.49 -12.06
C ILE A 85 -9.97 -7.34 -12.90
N GLY A 86 -9.49 -7.16 -14.14
CA GLY A 86 -9.93 -6.07 -14.99
C GLY A 86 -11.42 -6.19 -15.29
N SER A 87 -12.20 -5.22 -14.88
CA SER A 87 -13.62 -5.16 -15.22
C SER A 87 -13.83 -4.41 -16.52
N THR A 88 -14.67 -4.94 -17.38
CA THR A 88 -15.41 -4.08 -18.29
C THR A 88 -16.26 -3.15 -17.45
N ARG A 89 -16.39 -1.90 -17.83
CA ARG A 89 -17.36 -1.00 -17.22
C ARG A 89 -18.75 -1.52 -17.50
N LEU A 90 -19.28 -2.41 -16.67
CA LEU A 90 -20.62 -2.99 -16.83
C LEU A 90 -21.74 -1.94 -16.87
N TRP A 91 -21.48 -0.76 -16.29
CA TRP A 91 -22.38 0.40 -16.34
C TRP A 91 -22.27 1.23 -17.63
N ASN A 92 -21.25 1.00 -18.46
CA ASN A 92 -21.16 1.66 -19.74
C ASN A 92 -21.75 0.76 -20.83
N THR A 93 -23.04 0.84 -21.03
CA THR A 93 -23.77 0.06 -22.03
C THR A 93 -23.41 0.40 -23.49
N ARG A 94 -22.62 1.46 -23.70
CA ARG A 94 -22.25 1.94 -25.05
C ARG A 94 -20.93 1.35 -25.55
N GLN A 95 -20.14 0.72 -24.68
CA GLN A 95 -18.81 0.29 -25.03
C GLN A 95 -18.46 -1.03 -24.31
N TYR A 96 -18.34 -2.08 -25.07
CA TYR A 96 -17.77 -3.36 -24.66
C TYR A 96 -16.44 -3.53 -25.37
N ASP A 97 -15.34 -3.46 -24.62
CA ASP A 97 -14.00 -3.50 -25.18
C ASP A 97 -13.20 -4.74 -24.74
N ARG A 98 -13.60 -5.39 -23.66
CA ARG A 98 -12.99 -6.66 -23.23
C ARG A 98 -13.87 -7.42 -22.22
N PRO A 99 -13.65 -8.76 -22.01
CA PRO A 99 -14.29 -9.52 -20.94
C PRO A 99 -13.99 -8.90 -19.56
N ARG A 100 -14.93 -9.01 -18.63
CA ARG A 100 -14.76 -8.55 -17.25
C ARG A 100 -13.54 -9.18 -16.57
N PHE A 101 -13.33 -10.46 -16.82
CA PHE A 101 -12.19 -11.20 -16.29
C PHE A 101 -11.40 -11.78 -17.45
N LEU A 102 -10.12 -11.42 -17.50
CA LEU A 102 -9.14 -12.02 -18.42
C LEU A 102 -8.33 -13.11 -17.73
N LYS A 103 -8.50 -13.30 -16.42
CA LYS A 103 -7.82 -14.32 -15.65
C LYS A 103 -8.27 -15.73 -16.09
N SER A 104 -7.30 -16.62 -16.32
CA SER A 104 -7.58 -18.05 -16.53
C SER A 104 -7.80 -18.77 -15.21
N PRO A 105 -8.39 -19.99 -15.24
CA PRO A 105 -8.21 -20.96 -14.15
C PRO A 105 -6.73 -21.26 -13.94
N ASP A 106 -6.35 -21.60 -12.70
CA ASP A 106 -5.01 -22.07 -12.39
C ASP A 106 -4.85 -23.52 -12.88
N ILE A 107 -3.87 -23.75 -13.74
CA ILE A 107 -3.59 -25.06 -14.34
C ILE A 107 -2.43 -25.68 -13.58
N LYS A 108 -2.70 -26.74 -12.83
CA LYS A 108 -1.70 -27.42 -11.99
C LYS A 108 -0.54 -27.95 -12.83
N LEU A 109 0.67 -27.69 -12.35
CA LEU A 109 1.91 -28.20 -12.92
C LEU A 109 2.46 -29.34 -12.03
N GLN A 110 2.92 -30.39 -12.68
CA GLN A 110 3.62 -31.50 -12.01
C GLN A 110 5.05 -31.55 -12.53
N ALA A 111 6.00 -31.87 -11.65
CA ALA A 111 7.40 -31.99 -12.03
C ALA A 111 7.57 -32.93 -13.24
N ASN A 112 8.36 -32.51 -14.20
CA ASN A 112 8.66 -33.22 -15.44
C ASN A 112 7.47 -33.58 -16.35
N GLN A 113 6.29 -33.00 -16.08
CA GLN A 113 5.13 -33.11 -16.97
C GLN A 113 4.91 -31.82 -17.74
N SER A 114 4.74 -31.94 -19.05
CA SER A 114 4.44 -30.81 -19.91
C SER A 114 2.94 -30.57 -19.97
N VAL A 115 2.53 -29.33 -19.79
CA VAL A 115 1.14 -28.86 -19.95
C VAL A 115 1.08 -27.97 -21.19
N ALA A 116 0.22 -28.32 -22.15
CA ALA A 116 -0.08 -27.47 -23.29
C ALA A 116 -1.31 -26.62 -23.00
N LEU A 117 -1.29 -25.36 -23.41
CA LEU A 117 -2.42 -24.47 -23.31
C LEU A 117 -2.54 -23.54 -24.52
N VAL A 118 -3.74 -23.09 -24.77
CA VAL A 118 -4.07 -22.06 -25.75
C VAL A 118 -5.01 -21.06 -25.09
N SER A 119 -4.71 -19.77 -25.25
CA SER A 119 -5.64 -18.70 -24.90
C SER A 119 -6.09 -17.97 -26.17
N PRO A 120 -7.39 -17.85 -26.43
CA PRO A 120 -7.86 -17.10 -27.60
C PRO A 120 -7.62 -15.60 -27.49
N TYR A 121 -7.35 -15.08 -26.28
CA TYR A 121 -7.11 -13.67 -26.00
C TYR A 121 -5.64 -13.35 -25.68
N GLY A 122 -4.83 -14.35 -25.48
CA GLY A 122 -3.47 -14.17 -24.97
C GLY A 122 -3.44 -13.76 -23.50
N GLY A 123 -2.27 -13.39 -23.01
CA GLY A 123 -2.09 -12.86 -21.66
C GLY A 123 -0.73 -13.15 -21.04
N LEU A 124 -0.45 -12.47 -19.93
CA LEU A 124 0.77 -12.64 -19.13
C LEU A 124 0.77 -14.00 -18.45
N LEU A 125 1.89 -14.72 -18.53
CA LEU A 125 2.07 -15.99 -17.83
C LEU A 125 2.49 -15.74 -16.39
N GLN A 126 1.76 -16.34 -15.46
CA GLN A 126 2.00 -16.22 -14.01
C GLN A 126 2.22 -17.59 -13.41
N LEU A 127 3.25 -17.75 -12.59
CA LEU A 127 3.45 -18.92 -11.76
C LEU A 127 2.71 -18.73 -10.44
N VAL A 128 1.74 -19.58 -10.16
CA VAL A 128 0.98 -19.61 -8.90
C VAL A 128 1.58 -20.68 -8.01
N TYR A 129 1.85 -20.38 -6.75
CA TYR A 129 2.56 -21.30 -5.88
C TYR A 129 2.07 -21.25 -4.42
N SER A 130 2.27 -22.38 -3.72
CA SER A 130 2.05 -22.51 -2.28
C SER A 130 2.99 -23.56 -1.67
N GLY A 131 3.28 -23.44 -0.38
CA GLY A 131 4.20 -24.34 0.32
C GLY A 131 5.66 -24.16 -0.08
N ALA A 132 6.02 -23.02 -0.68
CA ALA A 132 7.41 -22.72 -1.02
C ALA A 132 8.19 -22.23 0.20
N THR A 133 9.50 -22.39 0.15
CA THR A 133 10.40 -21.66 1.06
C THR A 133 10.74 -20.31 0.41
N PRO A 134 10.58 -19.16 1.11
CA PRO A 134 10.99 -17.88 0.57
C PRO A 134 12.45 -17.90 0.09
N GLY A 135 12.71 -17.41 -1.13
CA GLY A 135 14.01 -17.49 -1.79
C GLY A 135 14.27 -18.80 -2.55
N GLN A 136 13.36 -19.77 -2.50
CA GLN A 136 13.44 -21.00 -3.30
C GLN A 136 13.41 -20.65 -4.79
N THR A 137 14.30 -21.28 -5.57
CA THR A 137 14.27 -21.19 -7.03
C THR A 137 13.51 -22.35 -7.64
N VAL A 138 12.84 -22.06 -8.76
CA VAL A 138 12.19 -23.06 -9.60
C VAL A 138 12.62 -22.87 -11.05
N THR A 139 12.79 -23.97 -11.78
CA THR A 139 13.13 -23.95 -13.20
C THR A 139 11.89 -24.23 -14.02
N VAL A 140 11.51 -23.25 -14.82
CA VAL A 140 10.36 -23.29 -15.73
C VAL A 140 10.86 -23.39 -17.16
N LYS A 141 10.35 -24.36 -17.91
CA LYS A 141 10.62 -24.50 -19.34
C LYS A 141 9.39 -24.19 -20.15
N VAL A 142 9.53 -23.30 -21.14
CA VAL A 142 8.42 -22.77 -21.93
C VAL A 142 8.75 -22.86 -23.41
N THR A 143 7.79 -23.31 -24.22
CA THR A 143 7.89 -23.31 -25.69
C THR A 143 6.63 -22.68 -26.27
N GLY A 144 6.76 -21.86 -27.30
CA GLY A 144 5.61 -21.23 -27.97
C GLY A 144 5.08 -19.97 -27.28
N ALA A 145 5.80 -19.45 -26.30
CA ALA A 145 5.47 -18.15 -25.68
C ALA A 145 6.16 -16.99 -26.39
N ALA A 146 5.60 -15.81 -26.25
CA ALA A 146 6.19 -14.55 -26.69
C ALA A 146 6.96 -13.86 -25.57
N SER A 147 8.05 -13.19 -25.93
CA SER A 147 8.82 -12.35 -24.99
C SER A 147 8.14 -10.99 -24.85
N GLN A 148 8.28 -10.39 -23.65
CA GLN A 148 7.84 -9.05 -23.31
C GLN A 148 8.95 -8.31 -22.58
N PRO A 149 8.91 -6.97 -22.45
CA PRO A 149 9.79 -6.27 -21.51
C PRO A 149 9.58 -6.83 -20.10
N PHE A 150 10.63 -7.45 -19.59
CA PHE A 150 10.63 -8.08 -18.27
C PHE A 150 11.89 -7.71 -17.52
N LEU A 151 11.74 -7.18 -16.32
CA LEU A 151 12.84 -6.87 -15.43
C LEU A 151 12.70 -7.69 -14.16
N ASP A 152 13.74 -8.45 -13.84
CA ASP A 152 13.84 -9.20 -12.60
C ASP A 152 15.11 -8.77 -11.86
N ILE A 153 14.93 -8.07 -10.75
CA ILE A 153 16.01 -7.60 -9.89
C ILE A 153 15.97 -8.37 -8.59
N GLN A 154 17.01 -9.16 -8.36
CA GLN A 154 17.17 -9.87 -7.10
C GLN A 154 18.00 -9.05 -6.11
N PRO A 155 17.66 -9.06 -4.82
CA PRO A 155 18.43 -8.33 -3.80
C PRO A 155 19.91 -8.75 -3.78
N GLY A 156 20.80 -7.78 -3.85
CA GLY A 156 22.26 -7.98 -3.77
C GLY A 156 22.94 -8.40 -5.06
N GLU A 157 22.22 -8.53 -6.18
CA GLU A 157 22.79 -8.83 -7.50
C GLU A 157 23.05 -7.56 -8.31
N ASP A 158 24.05 -7.61 -9.20
CA ASP A 158 24.25 -6.56 -10.21
C ASP A 158 23.15 -6.64 -11.27
N SER A 159 22.28 -5.65 -11.26
CA SER A 159 21.14 -5.56 -12.16
C SER A 159 21.39 -4.76 -13.44
N SER A 160 22.64 -4.29 -13.67
CA SER A 160 22.95 -3.38 -14.78
C SER A 160 22.59 -3.97 -16.15
N GLN A 161 22.92 -5.26 -16.38
CA GLN A 161 22.59 -5.93 -17.64
C GLN A 161 21.07 -6.16 -17.79
N ALA A 162 20.39 -6.57 -16.71
CA ALA A 162 18.94 -6.77 -16.73
C ALA A 162 18.19 -5.45 -17.05
N ILE A 163 18.64 -4.34 -16.48
CA ILE A 163 18.10 -3.01 -16.79
C ILE A 163 18.38 -2.62 -18.24
N ALA A 164 19.57 -2.88 -18.76
CA ALA A 164 19.91 -2.57 -20.15
C ALA A 164 19.04 -3.38 -21.14
N ASP A 165 18.85 -4.67 -20.88
CA ASP A 165 18.00 -5.55 -21.69
C ASP A 165 16.53 -5.11 -21.64
N PHE A 166 16.06 -4.70 -20.47
CA PHE A 166 14.71 -4.16 -20.28
C PHE A 166 14.49 -2.87 -21.07
N ILE A 167 15.45 -1.93 -21.03
CA ILE A 167 15.41 -0.70 -21.82
C ILE A 167 15.36 -1.02 -23.31
N GLN A 168 16.22 -1.94 -23.77
CA GLN A 168 16.23 -2.37 -25.17
C GLN A 168 14.87 -2.97 -25.60
N ALA A 169 14.25 -3.77 -24.74
CA ALA A 169 12.95 -4.34 -24.98
C ALA A 169 11.82 -3.29 -25.01
N LEU A 170 11.90 -2.26 -24.16
CA LEU A 170 10.99 -1.11 -24.18
C LEU A 170 11.14 -0.32 -25.47
N ASP A 171 12.38 -0.04 -25.89
CA ASP A 171 12.68 0.74 -27.09
C ASP A 171 12.30 0.02 -28.38
N ALA A 172 12.30 -1.29 -28.37
CA ALA A 172 11.82 -2.10 -29.50
C ALA A 172 10.33 -1.93 -29.78
N ASP A 173 9.54 -1.46 -28.81
CA ASP A 173 8.11 -1.12 -28.91
C ASP A 173 7.24 -2.24 -29.53
N LYS A 174 7.53 -3.50 -29.17
CA LYS A 174 6.88 -4.69 -29.74
C LYS A 174 5.81 -5.31 -28.83
N ALA A 175 5.66 -4.83 -27.60
CA ALA A 175 4.74 -5.37 -26.62
C ALA A 175 3.82 -4.28 -26.04
N ASP A 176 2.59 -4.66 -25.69
CA ASP A 176 1.64 -3.77 -25.00
C ASP A 176 1.79 -3.84 -23.49
N TRP A 177 2.44 -4.88 -22.98
CA TRP A 177 2.58 -5.18 -21.56
C TRP A 177 4.02 -5.39 -21.16
N LEU A 178 4.33 -5.01 -19.92
CA LEU A 178 5.60 -5.26 -19.26
C LEU A 178 5.36 -5.82 -17.85
N GLU A 179 6.40 -6.44 -17.31
CA GLU A 179 6.43 -6.85 -15.91
C GLU A 179 7.76 -6.47 -15.28
N ILE A 180 7.71 -6.05 -14.02
CA ILE A 180 8.87 -5.72 -13.20
C ILE A 180 8.76 -6.49 -11.89
N ARG A 181 9.81 -7.21 -11.52
CA ARG A 181 10.01 -7.80 -10.20
C ARG A 181 11.19 -7.11 -9.54
N SER A 182 10.98 -6.49 -8.40
CA SER A 182 12.05 -5.76 -7.71
C SER A 182 11.76 -5.69 -6.21
N GLY A 183 12.61 -6.30 -5.41
CA GLY A 183 12.44 -6.30 -3.96
C GLY A 183 11.09 -6.87 -3.52
N SER A 184 10.28 -6.06 -2.83
CA SER A 184 8.96 -6.43 -2.32
C SER A 184 7.80 -6.03 -3.25
N VAL A 185 8.08 -5.71 -4.53
CA VAL A 185 7.07 -5.24 -5.49
C VAL A 185 7.15 -5.99 -6.82
N GLU A 186 5.97 -6.31 -7.36
CA GLU A 186 5.80 -6.76 -8.74
C GLU A 186 4.81 -5.86 -9.47
N VAL A 187 5.22 -5.33 -10.62
CA VAL A 187 4.40 -4.47 -11.48
C VAL A 187 3.97 -5.24 -12.72
N HIS A 188 2.69 -5.19 -13.03
CA HIS A 188 2.08 -5.78 -14.21
C HIS A 188 1.36 -4.66 -14.96
N ALA A 189 1.98 -4.13 -16.02
CA ALA A 189 1.59 -2.84 -16.54
C ALA A 189 1.49 -2.78 -18.07
N LYS A 190 0.64 -1.88 -18.54
CA LYS A 190 0.73 -1.42 -19.93
C LYS A 190 2.02 -0.62 -20.12
N VAL A 191 2.76 -0.98 -21.17
CA VAL A 191 4.03 -0.32 -21.54
C VAL A 191 3.82 1.20 -21.66
N GLU A 192 2.77 1.65 -22.36
CA GLU A 192 2.50 3.08 -22.56
C GLU A 192 2.41 3.87 -21.25
N LYS A 193 1.86 3.27 -20.20
CA LYS A 193 1.65 3.94 -18.91
C LYS A 193 2.91 4.06 -18.08
N VAL A 194 3.72 3.01 -18.06
CA VAL A 194 5.01 3.04 -17.33
C VAL A 194 6.03 3.87 -18.11
N ARG A 195 6.10 3.68 -19.44
CA ARG A 195 6.99 4.47 -20.30
C ARG A 195 6.66 5.96 -20.23
N GLY A 196 5.37 6.30 -20.30
CA GLY A 196 4.93 7.69 -20.18
C GLY A 196 5.35 8.35 -18.88
N SER A 197 5.32 7.61 -17.75
CA SER A 197 5.82 8.10 -16.45
C SER A 197 7.34 8.22 -16.43
N ILE A 198 8.07 7.24 -16.97
CA ILE A 198 9.54 7.28 -17.05
C ILE A 198 9.98 8.49 -17.88
N ASP A 199 9.39 8.70 -19.05
CA ASP A 199 9.76 9.80 -19.94
C ASP A 199 9.42 11.17 -19.33
N LYS A 200 8.21 11.30 -18.77
CA LYS A 200 7.70 12.56 -18.24
C LYS A 200 8.32 12.95 -16.90
N ASP A 201 8.36 12.01 -15.95
CA ASP A 201 8.67 12.30 -14.55
C ASP A 201 10.14 12.00 -14.21
N TYR A 202 10.80 11.17 -15.02
CA TYR A 202 12.18 10.71 -14.80
C TYR A 202 13.14 11.08 -15.95
N GLY A 203 12.65 11.76 -17.01
CA GLY A 203 13.49 12.13 -18.15
C GLY A 203 14.10 10.94 -18.90
N GLY A 204 13.45 9.79 -18.89
CA GLY A 204 13.90 8.54 -19.52
C GLY A 204 14.83 7.69 -18.62
N ASP A 205 15.13 8.13 -17.39
CA ASP A 205 16.02 7.39 -16.47
C ASP A 205 15.29 6.21 -15.80
N VAL A 206 15.33 5.05 -16.46
CA VAL A 206 14.74 3.80 -15.96
C VAL A 206 15.38 3.35 -14.66
N GLN A 207 16.71 3.50 -14.51
CA GLN A 207 17.42 3.07 -13.30
C GLN A 207 16.94 3.86 -12.08
N ARG A 208 16.80 5.17 -12.22
CA ARG A 208 16.24 6.02 -11.17
C ARG A 208 14.78 5.66 -10.86
N PHE A 209 13.97 5.41 -11.88
CA PHE A 209 12.58 4.99 -11.70
C PHE A 209 12.48 3.71 -10.85
N ILE A 210 13.27 2.67 -11.17
CA ILE A 210 13.28 1.41 -10.42
C ILE A 210 13.78 1.59 -9.00
N ARG A 211 14.85 2.38 -8.80
CA ARG A 211 15.33 2.68 -7.46
C ARG A 211 14.26 3.36 -6.62
N GLU A 212 13.59 4.38 -7.15
CA GLU A 212 12.54 5.09 -6.42
C GLU A 212 11.26 4.27 -6.24
N LEU A 213 10.97 3.32 -7.14
CA LEU A 213 9.87 2.36 -6.95
C LEU A 213 10.04 1.55 -5.66
N ASN A 214 11.28 1.16 -5.33
CA ASN A 214 11.58 0.50 -4.07
C ASN A 214 11.70 1.51 -2.91
N GLU A 215 12.65 2.45 -2.98
CA GLU A 215 13.07 3.27 -1.83
C GLU A 215 12.06 4.36 -1.46
N VAL A 216 11.42 4.99 -2.45
CA VAL A 216 10.53 6.14 -2.23
C VAL A 216 9.08 5.72 -2.10
N PHE A 217 8.67 4.61 -2.72
CA PHE A 217 7.28 4.16 -2.68
C PHE A 217 7.08 3.01 -1.68
N ILE A 218 7.68 1.84 -1.92
CA ILE A 218 7.38 0.63 -1.11
C ILE A 218 8.06 0.69 0.26
N ASP A 219 9.37 0.90 0.29
CA ASP A 219 10.15 0.88 1.53
C ASP A 219 9.78 2.04 2.45
N ASP A 220 9.45 3.20 1.88
CA ASP A 220 8.95 4.34 2.64
C ASP A 220 7.69 3.97 3.43
N ALA A 221 6.69 3.40 2.77
CA ALA A 221 5.44 3.00 3.40
C ALA A 221 5.66 1.87 4.43
N TYR A 222 6.49 0.89 4.11
CA TYR A 222 6.75 -0.23 5.02
C TYR A 222 7.59 0.19 6.24
N THR A 223 8.53 1.11 6.05
CA THR A 223 9.31 1.71 7.16
C THR A 223 8.39 2.51 8.09
N LEU A 224 7.55 3.37 7.54
CA LEU A 224 6.58 4.13 8.32
C LEU A 224 5.62 3.20 9.08
N ALA A 225 5.17 2.12 8.45
CA ALA A 225 4.36 1.11 9.12
C ALA A 225 5.16 0.23 10.10
N GLY A 226 6.45 0.43 10.30
CA GLY A 226 7.29 -0.26 11.27
C GLY A 226 7.47 -1.76 11.00
N PHE A 227 7.47 -2.20 9.73
CA PHE A 227 7.76 -3.59 9.42
C PHE A 227 9.24 -3.94 9.63
N ALA A 228 9.52 -5.21 9.91
CA ALA A 228 10.87 -5.74 9.93
C ALA A 228 11.32 -5.98 8.48
N ILE A 229 12.09 -5.06 7.94
CA ILE A 229 12.63 -5.13 6.58
C ILE A 229 14.02 -5.78 6.66
N PRO A 230 14.28 -6.85 5.90
CA PRO A 230 15.59 -7.49 5.89
C PRO A 230 16.71 -6.49 5.58
N ASN A 231 17.77 -6.52 6.37
CA ASN A 231 18.95 -5.64 6.27
C ASN A 231 18.68 -4.14 6.46
N GLN A 232 17.53 -3.76 7.00
CA GLN A 232 17.19 -2.39 7.33
C GLN A 232 16.73 -2.30 8.79
N ALA A 233 17.61 -1.88 9.68
CA ALA A 233 17.25 -1.62 11.06
C ALA A 233 16.40 -0.34 11.19
N LYS A 234 15.55 -0.30 12.22
CA LYS A 234 14.86 0.92 12.61
C LYS A 234 15.85 1.98 13.09
N THR A 235 15.46 3.25 13.01
CA THR A 235 16.31 4.36 13.45
C THR A 235 16.71 4.21 14.92
N PRO A 236 17.86 4.74 15.34
CA PRO A 236 18.26 4.73 16.75
C PRO A 236 17.21 5.34 17.69
N ALA A 237 16.49 6.37 17.23
CA ALA A 237 15.42 7.00 17.99
C ALA A 237 14.26 6.03 18.27
N ILE A 238 13.79 5.32 17.24
CA ILE A 238 12.75 4.29 17.40
C ILE A 238 13.25 3.14 18.30
N GLN A 239 14.48 2.67 18.11
CA GLN A 239 15.07 1.62 18.95
C GLN A 239 15.12 2.02 20.43
N GLN A 240 15.47 3.28 20.72
CA GLN A 240 15.47 3.81 22.08
C GLN A 240 14.07 3.80 22.70
N GLU A 241 13.05 4.23 21.95
CA GLU A 241 11.65 4.22 22.39
C GLU A 241 11.14 2.79 22.65
N CYS A 242 11.51 1.86 21.78
CA CYS A 242 11.17 0.45 21.93
C CYS A 242 11.82 -0.15 23.19
N ALA A 243 13.11 0.08 23.37
CA ALA A 243 13.85 -0.41 24.55
C ALA A 243 13.29 0.15 25.88
N ALA A 244 12.94 1.45 25.90
CA ALA A 244 12.36 2.09 27.07
C ALA A 244 11.01 1.46 27.51
N ARG A 245 10.30 0.79 26.59
CA ARG A 245 9.01 0.13 26.85
C ARG A 245 9.10 -1.39 26.90
N GLY A 246 10.29 -1.95 26.70
CA GLY A 246 10.48 -3.40 26.62
C GLY A 246 9.83 -4.04 25.38
N TRP A 247 9.71 -3.29 24.28
CA TRP A 247 9.13 -3.78 23.02
C TRP A 247 10.21 -4.39 22.13
N ASP A 248 9.90 -5.54 21.53
CA ASP A 248 10.72 -6.13 20.46
C ASP A 248 10.26 -5.59 19.09
N CYS A 249 10.80 -4.44 18.73
CA CYS A 249 10.40 -3.73 17.50
C CYS A 249 11.03 -4.29 16.22
N ASP A 250 12.03 -5.16 16.33
CA ASP A 250 12.65 -5.83 15.19
C ASP A 250 12.15 -7.27 14.99
N SER A 251 11.22 -7.72 15.83
CA SER A 251 10.66 -9.06 15.74
C SER A 251 10.06 -9.33 14.36
N GLU A 252 10.69 -10.23 13.60
CA GLU A 252 10.17 -10.70 12.32
C GLU A 252 8.86 -11.49 12.46
N THR A 253 8.55 -11.99 13.65
CA THR A 253 7.28 -12.65 13.94
C THR A 253 6.15 -11.65 14.08
N LEU A 254 6.36 -10.61 14.91
CA LEU A 254 5.35 -9.58 15.18
C LEU A 254 5.21 -8.58 14.03
N HIS A 255 6.32 -8.22 13.41
CA HIS A 255 6.40 -7.13 12.43
C HIS A 255 6.77 -7.62 11.02
N LYS A 256 6.40 -8.85 10.71
CA LYS A 256 6.67 -9.48 9.42
C LYS A 256 6.12 -8.63 8.27
N LEU A 257 6.94 -8.47 7.22
CA LEU A 257 6.51 -7.88 5.95
C LEU A 257 5.26 -8.57 5.40
N PRO A 258 4.34 -7.81 4.79
CA PRO A 258 3.11 -8.37 4.23
C PRO A 258 3.33 -9.27 3.00
N GLY A 259 4.55 -9.39 2.50
CA GLY A 259 4.91 -10.11 1.28
C GLY A 259 5.04 -9.20 0.08
N THR A 260 5.04 -9.79 -1.12
CA THR A 260 5.15 -9.04 -2.37
C THR A 260 3.87 -8.25 -2.64
N GLN A 261 4.00 -6.95 -2.86
CA GLN A 261 2.90 -6.11 -3.33
C GLN A 261 2.82 -6.16 -4.85
N HIS A 262 1.73 -6.64 -5.38
CA HIS A 262 1.45 -6.61 -6.81
C HIS A 262 0.71 -5.33 -7.19
N ILE A 263 1.11 -4.73 -8.31
CA ILE A 263 0.54 -3.50 -8.85
C ILE A 263 0.07 -3.74 -10.29
N ASN A 264 -1.19 -3.53 -10.53
CA ASN A 264 -1.79 -3.52 -11.85
C ASN A 264 -1.87 -2.10 -12.39
N VAL A 265 -1.22 -1.82 -13.52
CA VAL A 265 -1.33 -0.53 -14.20
C VAL A 265 -1.99 -0.76 -15.57
N ASP A 266 -3.28 -0.51 -15.63
CA ASP A 266 -4.11 -0.87 -16.77
C ASP A 266 -5.00 0.31 -17.22
N GLN A 267 -5.82 0.07 -18.20
CA GLN A 267 -6.86 0.98 -18.67
C GLN A 267 -8.01 1.08 -17.67
N TYR A 268 -8.29 0.01 -16.93
CA TYR A 268 -9.36 -0.08 -15.94
C TYR A 268 -8.83 -0.57 -14.60
N ALA A 269 -9.31 0.03 -13.52
CA ALA A 269 -9.20 -0.52 -12.18
C ALA A 269 -10.53 -1.17 -11.77
N GLN A 270 -10.49 -2.05 -10.77
CA GLN A 270 -11.68 -2.79 -10.32
C GLN A 270 -12.75 -1.86 -9.75
N CYS A 271 -12.37 -0.79 -9.06
CA CYS A 271 -13.28 0.13 -8.37
C CYS A 271 -12.99 1.60 -8.68
N GLY A 272 -13.06 2.01 -9.93
CA GLY A 272 -12.88 3.40 -10.33
C GLY A 272 -11.52 3.69 -10.96
N GLY A 273 -10.81 4.73 -10.50
CA GLY A 273 -9.49 5.11 -10.98
C GLY A 273 -8.38 4.30 -10.33
N GLY A 274 -8.46 4.10 -9.01
CA GLY A 274 -7.61 3.22 -8.21
C GLY A 274 -8.45 2.25 -7.40
N CYS A 275 -7.84 1.17 -6.92
CA CYS A 275 -8.49 0.17 -6.10
C CYS A 275 -7.45 -0.59 -5.28
N SER A 276 -7.49 -0.41 -3.97
CA SER A 276 -6.60 -1.08 -3.04
C SER A 276 -6.73 -2.61 -3.08
N GLY A 277 -5.79 -3.29 -2.50
CA GLY A 277 -5.71 -4.75 -2.44
C GLY A 277 -4.33 -5.27 -2.82
N ASN A 278 -4.22 -6.59 -2.95
CA ASN A 278 -3.03 -7.22 -3.51
C ASN A 278 -3.44 -8.26 -4.56
N PRO A 279 -3.35 -7.91 -5.86
CA PRO A 279 -2.83 -6.64 -6.39
C PRO A 279 -3.71 -5.43 -6.11
N TYR A 280 -3.12 -4.24 -6.01
CA TYR A 280 -3.90 -3.04 -6.22
C TYR A 280 -3.93 -2.65 -7.71
N ASP A 281 -5.00 -1.98 -8.14
CA ASP A 281 -5.19 -1.55 -9.52
C ASP A 281 -5.12 -0.03 -9.63
N GLN A 282 -4.49 0.49 -10.70
CA GLN A 282 -4.55 1.91 -11.05
C GLN A 282 -4.72 2.12 -12.56
N THR A 283 -5.38 3.23 -12.94
CA THR A 283 -5.62 3.60 -14.35
C THR A 283 -4.69 4.69 -14.86
N TRP A 284 -4.00 5.38 -13.97
CA TRP A 284 -2.97 6.38 -14.31
C TRP A 284 -1.59 5.76 -14.51
N GLY A 285 -0.64 6.53 -15.01
CA GLY A 285 0.75 6.08 -15.15
C GLY A 285 1.40 5.84 -13.79
N LEU A 286 2.26 4.82 -13.69
CA LEU A 286 2.95 4.50 -12.44
C LEU A 286 4.04 5.53 -12.14
N ASN A 287 3.88 6.29 -11.05
CA ASN A 287 4.86 7.24 -10.57
C ASN A 287 5.22 6.94 -9.12
N PRO A 288 6.45 6.47 -8.80
CA PRO A 288 6.90 6.24 -7.44
C PRO A 288 6.71 7.42 -6.47
N ARG A 289 6.72 8.65 -6.97
CA ARG A 289 6.43 9.86 -6.18
C ARG A 289 4.95 10.24 -6.18
N GLY A 290 4.11 9.52 -6.91
CA GLY A 290 2.68 9.81 -7.03
C GLY A 290 1.92 9.68 -5.70
N TRP A 291 0.97 10.58 -5.47
CA TRP A 291 0.08 10.50 -4.30
C TRP A 291 -0.76 9.22 -4.32
N GLY A 292 -1.35 8.89 -5.49
CA GLY A 292 -2.26 7.77 -5.65
C GLY A 292 -1.65 6.42 -5.30
N GLU A 293 -0.40 6.20 -5.67
CA GLU A 293 0.34 4.98 -5.37
C GLU A 293 0.45 4.73 -3.87
N SER A 294 0.90 5.74 -3.12
CA SER A 294 1.02 5.64 -1.65
C SER A 294 -0.34 5.65 -0.96
N HIS A 295 -1.37 6.26 -1.57
CA HIS A 295 -2.74 6.22 -1.09
C HIS A 295 -3.31 4.79 -1.15
N GLU A 296 -3.20 4.11 -2.29
CA GLU A 296 -3.71 2.74 -2.45
C GLU A 296 -2.92 1.74 -1.59
N LEU A 297 -1.60 1.87 -1.54
CA LEU A 297 -0.77 1.07 -0.64
C LEU A 297 -1.13 1.35 0.83
N GLY A 298 -1.42 2.61 1.16
CA GLY A 298 -1.86 3.02 2.48
C GLY A 298 -3.13 2.31 2.94
N HIS A 299 -4.09 2.08 2.04
CA HIS A 299 -5.27 1.27 2.36
C HIS A 299 -4.92 -0.17 2.76
N ASN A 300 -3.92 -0.78 2.13
CA ASN A 300 -3.46 -2.12 2.48
C ASN A 300 -2.77 -2.17 3.85
N LEU A 301 -2.25 -1.03 4.30
CA LEU A 301 -1.51 -0.90 5.57
C LEU A 301 -2.36 -0.33 6.71
N GLN A 302 -3.57 0.17 6.43
CA GLN A 302 -4.46 0.70 7.46
C GLN A 302 -4.80 -0.35 8.53
N VAL A 303 -4.90 0.12 9.78
CA VAL A 303 -5.43 -0.66 10.90
C VAL A 303 -6.62 0.07 11.52
N ASN A 304 -7.69 -0.64 11.82
CA ASN A 304 -8.92 -0.02 12.35
C ASN A 304 -8.69 0.67 13.70
N ARG A 305 -7.77 0.14 14.53
CA ARG A 305 -7.40 0.75 15.82
C ARG A 305 -6.72 2.12 15.70
N LEU A 306 -6.35 2.55 14.48
CA LEU A 306 -5.77 3.88 14.21
C LEU A 306 -6.71 4.77 13.37
N LYS A 307 -7.99 4.41 13.25
CA LYS A 307 -9.00 5.16 12.51
C LYS A 307 -9.92 5.92 13.48
N VAL A 308 -9.90 7.24 13.44
CA VAL A 308 -10.88 8.05 14.15
C VAL A 308 -12.26 7.78 13.57
N TYR A 309 -13.21 7.32 14.39
CA TYR A 309 -14.56 6.95 13.97
C TYR A 309 -14.60 5.90 12.82
N GLY A 310 -13.71 4.92 12.87
CA GLY A 310 -13.74 3.78 11.97
C GLY A 310 -13.81 4.15 10.49
N GLY A 311 -14.85 3.72 9.80
CA GLY A 311 -15.01 3.94 8.36
C GLY A 311 -15.06 5.40 7.91
N ARG A 312 -15.35 6.37 8.80
CA ARG A 312 -15.28 7.80 8.48
C ARG A 312 -13.86 8.27 8.19
N SER A 313 -12.86 7.55 8.71
CA SER A 313 -11.44 7.78 8.42
C SER A 313 -10.86 6.76 7.44
N GLY A 314 -11.71 6.06 6.68
CA GLY A 314 -11.27 5.08 5.68
C GLY A 314 -10.38 5.70 4.60
N GLU A 315 -10.70 6.92 4.14
CA GLU A 315 -9.95 7.69 3.17
C GLU A 315 -9.04 8.75 3.82
N ILE A 316 -8.81 8.65 5.14
CA ILE A 316 -8.04 9.64 5.90
C ILE A 316 -6.81 9.02 6.52
N SER A 317 -6.97 7.91 7.27
CA SER A 317 -5.84 7.31 7.99
C SER A 317 -4.80 6.66 7.06
N ASN A 318 -5.17 6.29 5.84
CA ASN A 318 -4.24 5.85 4.80
C ASN A 318 -3.37 7.00 4.26
N GLN A 319 -3.81 8.26 4.43
CA GLN A 319 -3.09 9.43 3.89
C GLN A 319 -1.79 9.73 4.65
N ILE A 320 -1.56 9.14 5.80
CA ILE A 320 -0.26 9.29 6.48
C ILE A 320 0.89 8.79 5.61
N PHE A 321 0.67 7.81 4.74
CA PHE A 321 1.69 7.27 3.84
C PHE A 321 2.08 8.25 2.74
N PRO A 322 1.17 8.79 1.92
CA PRO A 322 1.55 9.82 0.96
C PRO A 322 2.02 11.13 1.61
N LEU A 323 1.47 11.53 2.77
CA LEU A 323 1.94 12.71 3.52
C LEU A 323 3.40 12.55 3.96
N HIS A 324 3.77 11.40 4.52
CA HIS A 324 5.14 11.11 4.91
C HIS A 324 6.08 11.12 3.70
N LYS A 325 5.69 10.44 2.63
CA LYS A 325 6.47 10.40 1.40
C LYS A 325 6.69 11.81 0.82
N ASP A 326 5.64 12.64 0.73
CA ASP A 326 5.73 13.98 0.16
C ASP A 326 6.61 14.91 1.02
N TRP A 327 6.50 14.83 2.35
CA TRP A 327 7.41 15.50 3.28
C TRP A 327 8.87 15.06 3.07
N ARG A 328 9.10 13.76 2.91
CA ARG A 328 10.42 13.19 2.68
C ARG A 328 10.98 13.62 1.32
N VAL A 329 10.16 13.59 0.25
CA VAL A 329 10.56 14.02 -1.09
C VAL A 329 10.95 15.49 -1.12
N LEU A 330 10.22 16.37 -0.42
CA LEU A 330 10.62 17.76 -0.28
C LEU A 330 11.98 17.89 0.41
N ARG A 331 12.18 17.19 1.51
CA ARG A 331 13.39 17.28 2.32
C ARG A 331 14.63 16.69 1.64
N GLU A 332 14.48 15.52 1.01
CA GLU A 332 15.62 14.77 0.45
C GLU A 332 15.95 15.15 -1.00
N PHE A 333 14.95 15.53 -1.76
CA PHE A 333 15.10 15.82 -3.19
C PHE A 333 14.77 17.27 -3.56
N GLY A 334 14.32 18.09 -2.60
CA GLY A 334 13.96 19.50 -2.84
C GLY A 334 12.72 19.69 -3.71
N GLN A 335 11.95 18.63 -3.97
CA GLN A 335 10.75 18.68 -4.79
C GLN A 335 9.51 18.79 -3.90
N ASN A 336 8.85 19.95 -3.95
CA ASN A 336 7.55 20.11 -3.30
C ASN A 336 6.46 19.56 -4.23
N LEU A 337 5.84 18.45 -3.82
CA LEU A 337 4.71 17.84 -4.52
C LEU A 337 3.42 18.63 -4.24
N ASP A 338 2.27 18.00 -4.06
CA ASP A 338 1.03 18.72 -3.75
C ASP A 338 1.01 19.22 -2.29
N ASP A 339 1.24 20.50 -2.12
CA ASP A 339 1.37 21.18 -0.82
C ASP A 339 0.03 21.73 -0.27
N THR A 340 -1.10 21.28 -0.82
CA THR A 340 -2.45 21.79 -0.51
C THR A 340 -3.39 20.77 0.13
N ARG A 341 -2.90 19.56 0.41
CA ARG A 341 -3.72 18.42 0.85
C ARG A 341 -4.33 18.58 2.22
N VAL A 342 -3.58 19.15 3.18
CA VAL A 342 -4.04 19.34 4.55
C VAL A 342 -4.61 20.72 4.72
N ASN A 343 -5.87 20.81 5.16
CA ASN A 343 -6.57 22.09 5.35
C ASN A 343 -6.61 22.47 6.84
N TYR A 344 -5.46 22.85 7.38
CA TYR A 344 -5.33 23.23 8.79
C TYR A 344 -6.24 24.42 9.17
N ARG A 345 -6.32 25.45 8.29
CA ARG A 345 -7.10 26.64 8.59
C ARG A 345 -8.58 26.34 8.74
N ASN A 346 -9.14 25.55 7.81
CA ASN A 346 -10.55 25.20 7.92
C ASN A 346 -10.82 24.24 9.08
N ALA A 347 -9.93 23.28 9.36
CA ALA A 347 -10.01 22.44 10.55
C ALA A 347 -10.06 23.30 11.82
N TYR A 348 -9.17 24.28 11.94
CA TYR A 348 -9.15 25.23 13.04
C TYR A 348 -10.47 26.00 13.15
N ASN A 349 -10.98 26.54 12.05
CA ASN A 349 -12.24 27.30 12.03
C ASN A 349 -13.43 26.44 12.48
N LEU A 350 -13.50 25.18 12.05
CA LEU A 350 -14.55 24.24 12.47
C LEU A 350 -14.47 23.92 13.97
N ILE A 351 -13.25 23.76 14.50
CA ILE A 351 -13.01 23.55 15.93
C ILE A 351 -13.45 24.79 16.73
N VAL A 352 -13.02 25.97 16.32
CA VAL A 352 -13.38 27.25 17.03
C VAL A 352 -14.90 27.45 17.03
N ALA A 353 -15.55 27.22 15.90
CA ALA A 353 -17.00 27.32 15.79
C ALA A 353 -17.74 26.27 16.65
N GLY A 354 -17.22 25.04 16.71
CA GLY A 354 -17.79 23.96 17.53
C GLY A 354 -17.63 24.24 19.04
N ARG A 355 -16.50 24.80 19.45
CA ARG A 355 -16.23 25.17 20.84
C ARG A 355 -17.13 26.25 21.38
N ALA A 356 -17.73 27.06 20.53
CA ALA A 356 -18.67 28.12 20.92
C ALA A 356 -20.07 27.56 21.28
N GLU A 357 -20.35 26.30 21.07
CA GLU A 357 -21.63 25.67 21.43
C GLU A 357 -21.69 25.29 22.92
N ALA A 358 -22.90 25.05 23.42
CA ALA A 358 -23.13 24.67 24.81
C ALA A 358 -22.41 23.38 25.23
N ASP A 359 -22.30 22.43 24.30
CA ASP A 359 -21.44 21.23 24.41
C ASP A 359 -20.33 21.33 23.36
N PRO A 360 -19.13 21.79 23.72
CA PRO A 360 -18.02 21.96 22.78
C PRO A 360 -17.61 20.70 22.08
N LEU A 361 -17.57 19.57 22.78
CA LEU A 361 -17.20 18.28 22.18
C LEU A 361 -18.21 17.87 21.11
N ALA A 362 -19.50 17.92 21.42
CA ALA A 362 -20.56 17.63 20.45
C ALA A 362 -20.58 18.63 19.29
N GLY A 363 -20.33 19.91 19.57
CA GLY A 363 -20.26 20.96 18.55
C GLY A 363 -19.14 20.74 17.53
N VAL A 364 -17.95 20.35 17.98
CA VAL A 364 -16.83 20.01 17.08
C VAL A 364 -17.08 18.70 16.34
N TYR A 365 -17.56 17.66 17.05
CA TYR A 365 -17.94 16.40 16.42
C TYR A 365 -18.90 16.60 15.25
N LYS A 366 -19.96 17.36 15.47
CA LYS A 366 -20.97 17.66 14.45
C LYS A 366 -20.39 18.30 13.20
N ARG A 367 -19.41 19.20 13.35
CA ARG A 367 -18.80 19.91 12.22
C ARG A 367 -17.74 19.12 11.50
N LEU A 368 -16.99 18.30 12.21
CA LEU A 368 -15.79 17.67 11.67
C LEU A 368 -15.97 16.17 11.36
N TRP A 369 -16.76 15.46 12.17
CA TRP A 369 -16.82 14.00 12.10
C TRP A 369 -18.22 13.41 11.85
N GLU A 370 -19.30 14.19 11.97
CA GLU A 370 -20.67 13.64 11.87
C GLU A 370 -20.97 13.15 10.46
N ASP A 371 -20.51 13.85 9.42
CA ASP A 371 -20.70 13.41 8.04
C ASP A 371 -19.96 12.09 7.79
N PRO A 372 -20.69 11.00 7.49
CA PRO A 372 -20.08 9.72 7.22
C PRO A 372 -19.50 9.60 5.80
N GLY A 373 -19.57 10.66 4.98
CA GLY A 373 -19.08 10.67 3.61
C GLY A 373 -17.61 10.30 3.54
N THR A 374 -17.28 9.41 2.64
CA THR A 374 -15.93 8.83 2.49
C THR A 374 -14.86 9.89 2.25
N TYR A 375 -15.20 10.94 1.49
CA TYR A 375 -14.29 12.04 1.15
C TYR A 375 -14.66 13.35 1.84
N ALA A 376 -15.58 13.33 2.81
CA ALA A 376 -15.97 14.52 3.52
C ALA A 376 -14.80 15.06 4.35
N LEU A 377 -14.51 16.35 4.21
CA LEU A 377 -13.50 17.07 5.01
C LEU A 377 -12.15 16.33 5.09
N ASN A 378 -11.70 15.73 3.99
CA ASN A 378 -10.44 14.98 3.98
C ASN A 378 -9.26 15.80 4.47
N GLY A 379 -9.08 17.00 3.95
CA GLY A 379 -7.98 17.91 4.32
C GLY A 379 -8.01 18.30 5.79
N GLU A 380 -9.20 18.56 6.30
CA GLU A 380 -9.43 18.95 7.70
C GLU A 380 -9.19 17.77 8.65
N ARG A 381 -9.67 16.59 8.30
CA ARG A 381 -9.48 15.37 9.10
C ARG A 381 -8.03 14.88 9.07
N MET A 382 -7.32 15.02 7.93
CA MET A 382 -5.88 14.77 7.85
C MET A 382 -5.08 15.65 8.82
N ALA A 383 -5.53 16.87 9.07
CA ALA A 383 -4.87 17.77 10.03
C ALA A 383 -4.79 17.17 11.44
N PHE A 384 -5.75 16.33 11.87
CA PHE A 384 -5.66 15.62 13.14
C PHE A 384 -4.47 14.67 13.19
N TYR A 385 -4.22 13.92 12.12
CA TYR A 385 -3.13 12.96 12.06
C TYR A 385 -1.76 13.65 12.04
N THR A 386 -1.63 14.78 11.37
CA THR A 386 -0.38 15.54 11.35
C THR A 386 -0.09 16.31 12.65
N GLN A 387 -1.11 16.59 13.50
CA GLN A 387 -0.88 17.19 14.83
C GLN A 387 0.14 16.38 15.63
N TRP A 388 0.04 15.07 15.57
CA TRP A 388 0.90 14.17 16.35
C TRP A 388 2.34 14.11 15.83
N VAL A 389 2.53 14.32 14.52
CA VAL A 389 3.85 14.48 13.90
C VAL A 389 4.54 15.73 14.48
N HIS A 390 3.83 16.85 14.51
CA HIS A 390 4.37 18.11 15.04
C HIS A 390 4.61 18.04 16.56
N TYR A 391 3.65 17.47 17.28
CA TYR A 391 3.77 17.32 18.72
C TYR A 391 4.96 16.42 19.10
N TRP A 392 5.17 15.32 18.40
CA TRP A 392 6.28 14.42 18.66
C TRP A 392 7.63 15.06 18.34
N ALA A 393 7.70 15.80 17.23
CA ALA A 393 8.89 16.59 16.87
C ALA A 393 9.29 17.57 17.97
N ASP A 394 8.30 18.31 18.52
CA ASP A 394 8.53 19.24 19.62
C ASP A 394 8.92 18.51 20.91
N LEU A 395 8.25 17.41 21.25
CA LEU A 395 8.54 16.61 22.44
C LEU A 395 9.99 16.04 22.41
N LYS A 396 10.46 15.67 21.21
CA LYS A 396 11.82 15.17 21.00
C LYS A 396 12.84 16.27 20.72
N ASN A 397 12.38 17.50 20.55
CA ASN A 397 13.20 18.63 20.11
C ASN A 397 14.00 18.30 18.83
N ASP A 398 13.37 17.55 17.92
CA ASP A 398 13.96 17.12 16.66
C ASP A 398 12.87 17.00 15.56
N PRO A 399 12.84 17.93 14.60
CA PRO A 399 11.87 17.92 13.50
C PRO A 399 11.91 16.66 12.64
N LEU A 400 13.05 15.94 12.62
CA LEU A 400 13.22 14.74 11.81
C LEU A 400 12.54 13.52 12.43
N GLN A 401 12.32 13.53 13.73
CA GLN A 401 11.67 12.44 14.45
C GLN A 401 10.13 12.53 14.45
N GLY A 402 9.55 13.60 13.93
CA GLY A 402 8.10 13.81 14.02
C GLY A 402 7.28 12.61 13.56
N TRP A 403 7.62 12.01 12.44
CA TRP A 403 6.92 10.86 11.87
C TRP A 403 7.13 9.53 12.63
N ASP A 404 8.13 9.45 13.50
CA ASP A 404 8.39 8.25 14.32
C ASP A 404 7.19 7.88 15.19
N ILE A 405 6.35 8.84 15.57
CA ILE A 405 5.12 8.60 16.34
C ILE A 405 4.20 7.60 15.64
N TRP A 406 4.06 7.69 14.31
CA TRP A 406 3.23 6.77 13.55
C TRP A 406 3.87 5.40 13.43
N THR A 407 5.18 5.32 13.22
CA THR A 407 5.91 4.04 13.26
C THR A 407 5.72 3.35 14.61
N LEU A 408 5.86 4.08 15.71
CA LEU A 408 5.67 3.55 17.06
C LEU A 408 4.22 3.11 17.31
N LEU A 409 3.22 3.85 16.81
CA LEU A 409 1.81 3.46 16.89
C LEU A 409 1.52 2.18 16.09
N TYR A 410 2.10 2.01 14.90
CA TYR A 410 1.95 0.78 14.12
C TYR A 410 2.62 -0.42 14.81
N LEU A 411 3.81 -0.23 15.35
CA LEU A 411 4.51 -1.25 16.17
C LEU A 411 3.66 -1.64 17.39
N HIS A 412 3.15 -0.64 18.10
CA HIS A 412 2.28 -0.82 19.25
C HIS A 412 1.02 -1.63 18.89
N GLN A 413 0.30 -1.23 17.84
CA GLN A 413 -0.95 -1.90 17.45
C GLN A 413 -0.74 -3.34 16.98
N ARG A 414 0.37 -3.65 16.30
CA ARG A 414 0.69 -5.04 15.97
C ARG A 414 0.99 -5.89 17.21
N GLN A 415 1.64 -5.32 18.23
CA GLN A 415 1.83 -6.00 19.51
C GLN A 415 0.51 -6.19 20.25
N VAL A 416 -0.35 -5.17 20.30
CA VAL A 416 -1.71 -5.27 20.83
C VAL A 416 -2.47 -6.41 20.15
N ASP A 417 -2.29 -6.60 18.85
CA ASP A 417 -3.01 -7.59 18.05
C ASP A 417 -2.45 -9.02 18.20
N LYS A 418 -1.14 -9.17 18.20
CA LYS A 418 -0.46 -10.46 18.00
C LYS A 418 0.30 -11.00 19.22
N SER A 419 0.66 -10.15 20.21
CA SER A 419 1.41 -10.62 21.37
C SER A 419 0.51 -11.36 22.38
N ASP A 420 1.11 -12.07 23.32
CA ASP A 420 0.39 -12.59 24.48
C ASP A 420 -0.20 -11.43 25.28
N TRP A 421 -1.54 -11.39 25.35
CA TRP A 421 -2.26 -10.25 25.92
C TRP A 421 -1.99 -10.12 27.42
N ASP A 422 -2.15 -11.19 28.17
CA ASP A 422 -2.04 -11.13 29.63
C ASP A 422 -0.61 -10.82 30.10
N ALA A 423 0.38 -11.28 29.34
CA ALA A 423 1.78 -10.97 29.61
C ALA A 423 2.18 -9.54 29.23
N ASN A 424 1.57 -8.95 28.16
CA ASN A 424 2.09 -7.72 27.56
C ASN A 424 1.19 -6.49 27.73
N LYS A 425 -0.09 -6.65 28.11
CA LYS A 425 -1.04 -5.53 28.17
C LYS A 425 -0.57 -4.34 29.03
N ALA A 426 0.12 -4.58 30.11
CA ALA A 426 0.65 -3.51 30.97
C ALA A 426 1.75 -2.71 30.27
N ALA A 427 2.69 -3.39 29.61
CA ALA A 427 3.75 -2.74 28.81
C ALA A 427 3.22 -1.99 27.60
N LEU A 428 2.02 -2.37 27.12
CA LEU A 428 1.31 -1.71 26.02
C LEU A 428 0.38 -0.59 26.49
N GLY A 429 0.30 -0.32 27.79
CA GLY A 429 -0.55 0.73 28.34
C GLY A 429 -2.03 0.33 28.53
N TYR A 430 -2.34 -0.95 28.54
CA TYR A 430 -3.70 -1.48 28.75
C TYR A 430 -3.86 -2.23 30.09
N GLY A 431 -3.12 -1.80 31.13
CA GLY A 431 -3.07 -2.51 32.42
C GLY A 431 -4.43 -2.77 33.07
N THR A 432 -5.41 -1.89 32.88
CA THR A 432 -6.76 -2.04 33.44
C THR A 432 -7.69 -2.88 32.56
N TYR A 433 -7.29 -3.21 31.32
CA TYR A 433 -8.12 -3.98 30.39
C TYR A 433 -8.02 -5.48 30.68
N ALA A 434 -9.15 -6.13 30.96
CA ALA A 434 -9.19 -7.57 31.13
C ALA A 434 -9.02 -8.33 29.81
N GLN A 435 -9.54 -7.76 28.71
CA GLN A 435 -9.52 -8.34 27.39
C GLN A 435 -8.88 -7.37 26.39
N ARG A 436 -8.46 -7.91 25.22
CA ARG A 436 -7.97 -7.09 24.12
C ARG A 436 -8.99 -6.01 23.77
N PRO A 437 -8.53 -4.78 23.46
CA PRO A 437 -9.42 -3.71 23.03
C PRO A 437 -10.09 -4.06 21.68
N GLY A 438 -11.23 -3.44 21.43
CA GLY A 438 -11.97 -3.57 20.19
C GLY A 438 -11.17 -3.15 18.95
N ASN A 439 -11.58 -3.64 17.79
CA ASN A 439 -10.96 -3.38 16.49
C ASN A 439 -12.02 -3.21 15.39
N SER A 440 -13.18 -2.62 15.73
CA SER A 440 -14.23 -2.39 14.76
C SER A 440 -13.86 -1.27 13.78
N GLY A 441 -14.12 -1.51 12.50
CA GLY A 441 -14.03 -0.51 11.45
C GLY A 441 -15.34 0.26 11.21
N ASP A 442 -16.38 0.01 11.98
CA ASP A 442 -17.68 0.66 11.80
C ASP A 442 -17.61 2.17 12.08
N ALA A 443 -18.30 2.96 11.26
CA ALA A 443 -18.33 4.42 11.39
C ALA A 443 -18.92 4.94 12.71
N SER A 444 -19.67 4.11 13.42
CA SER A 444 -20.23 4.40 14.75
C SER A 444 -19.31 3.96 15.89
N SER A 445 -18.26 3.18 15.61
CA SER A 445 -17.34 2.65 16.61
C SER A 445 -16.41 3.72 17.15
N THR A 446 -16.12 3.65 18.45
CA THR A 446 -15.06 4.45 19.11
C THR A 446 -13.77 3.64 19.33
N ASP A 447 -13.68 2.41 18.85
CA ASP A 447 -12.51 1.55 19.08
C ASP A 447 -11.20 2.21 18.61
N GLY A 448 -11.20 2.83 17.43
CA GLY A 448 -10.06 3.58 16.92
C GLY A 448 -9.74 4.82 17.76
N ASN A 449 -10.77 5.53 18.22
CA ASN A 449 -10.62 6.71 19.08
C ASN A 449 -9.94 6.32 20.40
N ASP A 450 -10.42 5.23 21.03
CA ASP A 450 -9.89 4.73 22.29
C ASP A 450 -8.42 4.28 22.14
N ASN A 451 -8.13 3.48 21.13
CA ASN A 451 -6.77 2.98 20.89
C ASN A 451 -5.79 4.11 20.56
N LEU A 452 -6.21 5.12 19.78
CA LEU A 452 -5.39 6.30 19.52
C LEU A 452 -5.14 7.10 20.79
N LEU A 453 -6.17 7.34 21.59
CA LEU A 453 -6.02 8.07 22.87
C LEU A 453 -5.03 7.33 23.80
N LEU A 454 -5.20 6.01 23.96
CA LEU A 454 -4.35 5.20 24.82
C LEU A 454 -2.91 5.14 24.31
N GLY A 455 -2.73 4.82 23.02
CA GLY A 455 -1.41 4.73 22.40
C GLY A 455 -0.64 6.06 22.44
N LEU A 456 -1.30 7.16 22.11
CA LEU A 456 -0.69 8.49 22.15
C LEU A 456 -0.38 8.94 23.57
N SER A 457 -1.29 8.74 24.53
CA SER A 457 -1.03 9.08 25.94
C SER A 457 0.13 8.24 26.49
N TRP A 458 0.18 6.94 26.17
CA TRP A 458 1.24 6.03 26.60
C TRP A 458 2.61 6.40 26.02
N LEU A 459 2.67 6.65 24.71
CA LEU A 459 3.90 7.02 24.03
C LEU A 459 4.45 8.37 24.47
N THR A 460 3.58 9.36 24.62
CA THR A 460 3.98 10.74 25.00
C THR A 460 4.17 10.92 26.50
N GLN A 461 3.73 9.96 27.32
CA GLN A 461 3.66 10.06 28.77
C GLN A 461 2.95 11.34 29.25
N ARG A 462 1.86 11.66 28.56
CA ARG A 462 0.97 12.79 28.86
C ARG A 462 -0.48 12.36 28.71
N ASP A 463 -1.34 12.92 29.51
CA ASP A 463 -2.79 12.75 29.37
C ASP A 463 -3.28 13.59 28.20
N GLN A 464 -3.63 12.93 27.09
CA GLN A 464 -4.04 13.57 25.83
C GLN A 464 -5.55 13.78 25.71
N ARG A 465 -6.33 13.49 26.76
CA ARG A 465 -7.81 13.69 26.76
C ARG A 465 -8.24 15.09 26.37
N PRO A 466 -7.57 16.19 26.82
CA PRO A 466 -7.96 17.54 26.41
C PRO A 466 -7.85 17.78 24.90
N THR A 467 -6.83 17.26 24.24
CA THR A 467 -6.65 17.39 22.79
C THR A 467 -7.69 16.57 22.02
N PHE A 468 -8.03 15.36 22.50
CA PHE A 468 -9.11 14.57 21.90
C PHE A 468 -10.46 15.27 22.02
N ALA A 469 -10.76 15.83 23.18
CA ALA A 469 -11.97 16.64 23.38
C ALA A 469 -12.01 17.88 22.46
N LEU A 470 -10.87 18.57 22.31
CA LEU A 470 -10.73 19.71 21.38
C LEU A 470 -11.12 19.34 19.95
N TRP A 471 -10.72 18.15 19.49
CA TRP A 471 -11.01 17.64 18.15
C TRP A 471 -12.39 16.98 18.03
N GLY A 472 -13.24 17.03 19.06
CA GLY A 472 -14.56 16.41 19.05
C GLY A 472 -14.52 14.88 19.01
N ILE A 473 -13.44 14.26 19.48
CA ILE A 473 -13.25 12.82 19.46
C ILE A 473 -13.75 12.22 20.77
N ARG A 474 -14.84 11.48 20.68
CA ARG A 474 -15.46 10.75 21.80
C ARG A 474 -14.70 9.49 22.08
N THR A 475 -14.49 9.18 23.35
CA THR A 475 -13.84 7.96 23.80
C THR A 475 -14.69 7.28 24.87
N SER A 476 -14.49 5.98 25.06
CA SER A 476 -15.23 5.20 26.03
C SER A 476 -14.81 5.52 27.47
N ALA A 477 -15.69 5.22 28.44
CA ALA A 477 -15.39 5.34 29.85
C ALA A 477 -14.18 4.47 30.26
N ALA A 478 -13.99 3.31 29.62
CA ALA A 478 -12.85 2.42 29.86
C ALA A 478 -11.53 3.09 29.44
N ALA A 479 -11.48 3.71 28.26
CA ALA A 479 -10.31 4.44 27.79
C ALA A 479 -9.99 5.64 28.70
N GLN A 480 -11.00 6.42 29.08
CA GLN A 480 -10.86 7.53 30.01
C GLN A 480 -10.28 7.08 31.38
N ALA A 481 -10.79 5.97 31.90
CA ALA A 481 -10.30 5.38 33.17
C ALA A 481 -8.85 4.87 33.05
N GLN A 482 -8.51 4.25 31.91
CA GLN A 482 -7.14 3.77 31.70
C GLN A 482 -6.13 4.92 31.63
N VAL A 483 -6.46 6.02 30.91
CA VAL A 483 -5.58 7.20 30.87
C VAL A 483 -5.44 7.83 32.26
N ALA A 484 -6.52 7.93 33.03
CA ALA A 484 -6.46 8.39 34.41
C ALA A 484 -5.55 7.50 35.28
N ALA A 485 -5.57 6.18 35.07
CA ALA A 485 -4.74 5.22 35.82
C ALA A 485 -3.23 5.33 35.51
N TYR A 486 -2.84 5.97 34.40
CA TYR A 486 -1.42 6.25 34.13
C TYR A 486 -0.82 7.25 35.11
N GLY A 487 -1.63 8.17 35.67
CA GLY A 487 -1.14 9.24 36.54
C GLY A 487 -0.25 10.26 35.81
N PHE A 488 -0.31 10.32 34.48
CA PHE A 488 0.44 11.31 33.70
C PHE A 488 -0.10 12.70 33.89
N ALA A 489 0.79 13.70 33.81
CA ALA A 489 0.37 15.10 33.79
C ALA A 489 -0.52 15.38 32.55
N GLU A 490 -1.58 16.15 32.78
CA GLU A 490 -2.45 16.58 31.70
C GLU A 490 -1.70 17.43 30.68
N GLN A 491 -1.89 17.13 29.40
CA GLN A 491 -1.42 17.94 28.30
C GLN A 491 -2.47 19.01 28.00
N PRO A 492 -2.15 20.30 28.14
CA PRO A 492 -3.05 21.35 27.68
C PRO A 492 -3.43 21.15 26.22
N ALA A 493 -4.70 21.32 25.88
CA ALA A 493 -5.17 21.18 24.51
C ALA A 493 -4.40 22.09 23.55
N PHE A 494 -3.96 21.57 22.46
CA PHE A 494 -3.11 22.26 21.48
C PHE A 494 -3.63 22.11 20.05
N PHE A 495 -3.21 23.04 19.20
CA PHE A 495 -3.38 22.96 17.76
C PHE A 495 -2.10 23.45 17.07
N TYR A 496 -1.51 22.63 16.23
CA TYR A 496 -0.42 23.02 15.37
C TYR A 496 -0.99 23.60 14.07
N ALA A 497 -0.88 24.91 13.93
CA ALA A 497 -1.28 25.63 12.74
C ALA A 497 -0.19 25.58 11.68
N ASN A 498 -0.58 25.30 10.44
CA ASN A 498 0.30 25.37 9.28
C ASN A 498 -0.50 25.90 8.08
N ASN A 499 0.19 26.49 7.12
CA ASN A 499 -0.38 26.90 5.84
C ASN A 499 0.19 26.08 4.65
N ARG A 500 0.97 25.04 4.95
CA ARG A 500 1.61 24.14 4.01
C ARG A 500 1.37 22.68 4.43
N THR A 501 1.33 21.79 3.46
CA THR A 501 1.18 20.34 3.74
C THR A 501 2.53 19.67 4.02
N ASN A 502 3.54 19.96 3.21
CA ASN A 502 4.80 19.20 3.20
C ASN A 502 5.93 19.94 3.93
N GLU A 503 5.83 21.25 4.11
CA GLU A 503 6.83 22.09 4.76
C GLU A 503 6.47 22.30 6.23
N TYR A 504 7.33 21.86 7.14
CA TYR A 504 7.06 21.86 8.58
C TYR A 504 7.83 22.95 9.35
N SER A 505 8.76 23.65 8.71
CA SER A 505 9.52 24.74 9.36
C SER A 505 8.64 25.95 9.73
N THR A 506 7.48 26.08 9.10
CA THR A 506 6.55 27.21 9.32
C THR A 506 5.48 26.95 10.38
N VAL A 507 5.41 25.73 10.90
CA VAL A 507 4.40 25.30 11.88
C VAL A 507 4.41 26.19 13.12
N LYS A 508 3.22 26.53 13.63
CA LYS A 508 3.01 27.33 14.84
C LYS A 508 2.14 26.58 15.85
N LEU A 509 2.67 26.40 17.05
CA LEU A 509 1.88 25.84 18.16
C LEU A 509 0.92 26.91 18.71
N LEU A 510 -0.35 26.56 18.81
CA LEU A 510 -1.40 27.34 19.46
C LEU A 510 -1.84 26.63 20.74
N ASP A 511 -1.76 27.32 21.87
CA ASP A 511 -2.35 26.86 23.13
C ASP A 511 -3.87 27.08 23.10
N MET A 512 -4.60 25.98 23.07
CA MET A 512 -6.07 25.95 22.97
C MET A 512 -6.74 25.80 24.37
N SER A 513 -5.96 25.72 25.44
CA SER A 513 -6.48 25.45 26.79
C SER A 513 -7.25 26.66 27.37
N GLN A 514 -6.83 27.89 27.02
CA GLN A 514 -7.38 29.10 27.57
C GLN A 514 -8.30 29.88 26.60
N GLY A 515 -8.59 29.32 25.44
CA GLY A 515 -9.40 29.96 24.42
C GLY A 515 -9.02 29.53 23.00
N SER A 516 -9.35 30.38 22.03
CA SER A 516 -9.05 30.17 20.63
C SER A 516 -8.18 31.32 20.12
N PRO A 517 -6.85 31.18 20.11
CA PRO A 517 -5.94 32.20 19.59
C PRO A 517 -6.26 32.59 18.14
N ALA A 518 -5.85 33.77 17.71
CA ALA A 518 -6.00 34.17 16.32
C ALA A 518 -5.17 33.23 15.40
N TRP A 519 -5.68 33.01 14.21
CA TRP A 519 -4.93 32.23 13.19
C TRP A 519 -3.61 32.93 12.87
N PRO A 520 -2.46 32.25 12.93
CA PRO A 520 -1.15 32.91 12.91
C PRO A 520 -0.61 33.21 11.50
N PHE A 521 -1.36 32.91 10.47
CA PHE A 521 -0.95 33.16 9.07
C PHE A 521 -1.94 34.10 8.37
N PRO A 522 -1.51 34.78 7.30
CA PRO A 522 -2.36 35.65 6.48
C PRO A 522 -3.61 34.97 5.93
#